data_5dbbe0de184d0c440cfd0f6fdd764071
#
_entry.id   5dbbe0de184d0c440cfd0f6fdd764071
#
_cell.length_a   1.000
_cell.length_b   1.000
_cell.length_c   1.000
_cell.angle_alpha   90.00
_cell.angle_beta   90.00
_cell.angle_gamma   90.00
#
_symmetry.space_group_name_H-M   'P 1'
#
loop_
_entity.id
_entity.type
_entity.pdbx_description
1 polymer ?
#
loop_
_entity_poly.entity_id
_entity_poly.type
_entity_poly.pdbx_seq_one_letter_code
_entity_poly.pdbx_strand_id
1 'polypeptide(L)'
;VVQKNEQKMLVKYGFDPSGYAFTTKEWKQANFEVVELTDIKRQNDREFVVQLWLARTENPECLDYFNRFVSDKEDEEAIHLCGTNAEADRINKEYLDSLPGAPVAYQAEKKGRTANSGVDDIVLLKEGARVYFTVNDNVHNLYANGTFGEIITCDSKYVDVEVNSSIIRVFPHKYSCYSYNMTGGIITKKEIGTVSQIPLKIAKAVTIHK
;
A
#
# COMPACT_ATOMS: atom_id res chain seq x y z
N VAL A 1 11.61 5.13 -5.29
CA VAL A 1 13.07 4.99 -5.15
C VAL A 1 13.68 4.88 -6.54
N VAL A 2 14.65 5.76 -6.84
CA VAL A 2 15.34 5.79 -8.14
C VAL A 2 16.24 4.56 -8.25
N GLN A 3 16.18 3.85 -9.37
CA GLN A 3 17.00 2.66 -9.61
C GLN A 3 18.46 3.02 -9.88
N LYS A 4 19.40 2.08 -9.64
CA LYS A 4 20.86 2.34 -9.81
C LYS A 4 21.27 2.85 -11.20
N ASN A 5 20.61 2.39 -12.25
CA ASN A 5 20.84 2.87 -13.63
C ASN A 5 20.33 4.30 -13.83
N GLU A 6 19.20 4.65 -13.21
CA GLU A 6 18.62 5.99 -13.24
C GLU A 6 19.46 6.97 -12.42
N GLN A 7 19.99 6.55 -11.27
CA GLN A 7 20.93 7.35 -10.46
C GLN A 7 22.15 7.79 -11.28
N LYS A 8 22.75 6.86 -12.05
CA LYS A 8 23.87 7.19 -12.94
C LYS A 8 23.49 8.22 -14.00
N MET A 9 22.26 8.15 -14.50
CA MET A 9 21.76 9.10 -15.49
C MET A 9 21.53 10.48 -14.87
N LEU A 10 20.94 10.55 -13.67
CA LEU A 10 20.77 11.79 -12.92
C LEU A 10 22.11 12.50 -12.67
N VAL A 11 23.12 11.77 -12.17
CA VAL A 11 24.46 12.30 -11.93
C VAL A 11 25.11 12.80 -13.21
N LYS A 12 24.97 12.05 -14.34
CA LYS A 12 25.50 12.47 -15.66
C LYS A 12 24.93 13.81 -16.11
N TYR A 13 23.70 14.14 -15.77
CA TYR A 13 23.04 15.39 -16.11
C TYR A 13 23.12 16.46 -15.00
N GLY A 14 23.94 16.23 -13.96
CA GLY A 14 24.17 17.20 -12.88
C GLY A 14 23.07 17.25 -11.82
N PHE A 15 22.21 16.22 -11.75
CA PHE A 15 21.18 16.09 -10.73
C PHE A 15 21.65 15.25 -9.55
N ASP A 16 20.99 15.44 -8.41
CA ASP A 16 21.21 14.61 -7.22
C ASP A 16 20.79 13.15 -7.47
N PRO A 17 21.61 12.16 -7.11
CA PRO A 17 21.33 10.75 -7.35
C PRO A 17 20.09 10.23 -6.60
N SER A 18 19.61 10.92 -5.55
CA SER A 18 18.39 10.56 -4.84
C SER A 18 17.15 10.72 -5.70
N GLY A 19 17.18 11.62 -6.69
CA GLY A 19 16.06 11.92 -7.59
C GLY A 19 14.89 12.61 -6.93
N TYR A 20 15.07 13.18 -5.74
CA TYR A 20 14.02 13.96 -5.09
C TYR A 20 13.88 15.33 -5.73
N ALA A 21 12.65 15.75 -6.00
CA ALA A 21 12.36 17.04 -6.61
C ALA A 21 12.90 18.21 -5.77
N PHE A 22 12.83 18.10 -4.43
CA PHE A 22 13.28 19.16 -3.51
C PHE A 22 14.82 19.36 -3.49
N THR A 23 15.60 18.47 -4.09
CA THR A 23 17.06 18.64 -4.23
C THR A 23 17.44 19.46 -5.46
N THR A 24 16.51 19.71 -6.39
CA THR A 24 16.77 20.43 -7.64
C THR A 24 16.92 21.94 -7.45
N LYS A 25 17.60 22.61 -8.39
CA LYS A 25 17.71 24.08 -8.40
C LYS A 25 16.35 24.73 -8.62
N GLU A 26 15.55 24.16 -9.50
CA GLU A 26 14.20 24.62 -9.85
C GLU A 26 13.30 24.63 -8.64
N TRP A 27 13.33 23.59 -7.82
CA TRP A 27 12.59 23.54 -6.56
C TRP A 27 13.00 24.66 -5.60
N LYS A 28 14.30 24.85 -5.42
CA LYS A 28 14.84 25.91 -4.51
C LYS A 28 14.50 27.32 -5.00
N GLN A 29 14.43 27.51 -6.32
CA GLN A 29 14.12 28.80 -6.95
C GLN A 29 12.61 29.09 -7.02
N ALA A 30 11.78 28.06 -6.96
CA ALA A 30 10.31 28.19 -7.07
C ALA A 30 9.68 28.97 -5.92
N ASN A 31 10.39 29.12 -4.78
CA ASN A 31 9.95 29.87 -3.60
C ASN A 31 8.50 29.53 -3.21
N PHE A 32 8.23 28.22 -3.05
CA PHE A 32 6.89 27.75 -2.71
C PHE A 32 6.39 28.34 -1.38
N GLU A 33 5.12 28.70 -1.35
CA GLU A 33 4.43 28.95 -0.09
C GLU A 33 4.32 27.65 0.71
N VAL A 34 4.76 27.67 1.96
CA VAL A 34 4.73 26.51 2.85
C VAL A 34 3.50 26.60 3.73
N VAL A 35 2.62 25.60 3.61
CA VAL A 35 1.46 25.44 4.50
C VAL A 35 1.68 24.21 5.36
N GLU A 36 1.73 24.41 6.67
CA GLU A 36 1.85 23.33 7.65
C GLU A 36 0.47 22.96 8.17
N LEU A 37 0.10 21.67 8.04
CA LEU A 37 -1.12 21.13 8.61
C LEU A 37 -0.87 20.73 10.06
N THR A 38 -1.52 21.40 11.00
CA THR A 38 -1.34 21.21 12.45
C THR A 38 -2.41 20.33 13.07
N ASP A 39 -3.58 20.22 12.46
CA ASP A 39 -4.70 19.46 12.98
C ASP A 39 -4.67 17.99 12.57
N ILE A 40 -4.67 17.09 13.54
CA ILE A 40 -4.82 15.66 13.33
C ILE A 40 -6.31 15.30 13.34
N LYS A 41 -6.87 14.97 12.17
CA LYS A 41 -8.29 14.59 12.01
C LYS A 41 -8.55 13.08 12.10
N ARG A 42 -7.49 12.26 12.03
CA ARG A 42 -7.60 10.79 12.04
C ARG A 42 -7.86 10.20 13.40
N GLN A 43 -7.43 10.90 14.48
CA GLN A 43 -7.54 10.45 15.86
C GLN A 43 -8.31 11.47 16.69
N ASN A 44 -9.24 10.98 17.51
CA ASN A 44 -10.05 11.79 18.42
C ASN A 44 -9.54 11.75 19.86
N ASP A 45 -8.68 10.77 20.20
CA ASP A 45 -8.03 10.68 21.51
C ASP A 45 -6.90 11.71 21.60
N ARG A 46 -7.12 12.74 22.40
CA ARG A 46 -6.17 13.85 22.53
C ARG A 46 -4.87 13.43 23.23
N GLU A 47 -4.93 12.52 24.21
CA GLU A 47 -3.73 12.02 24.87
C GLU A 47 -2.87 11.23 23.89
N PHE A 48 -3.47 10.31 23.14
CA PHE A 48 -2.77 9.54 22.11
C PHE A 48 -2.15 10.43 21.04
N VAL A 49 -2.85 11.47 20.60
CA VAL A 49 -2.33 12.44 19.61
C VAL A 49 -1.09 13.16 20.15
N VAL A 50 -1.10 13.59 21.43
CA VAL A 50 0.07 14.23 22.05
C VAL A 50 1.25 13.27 22.12
N GLN A 51 1.02 12.01 22.49
CA GLN A 51 2.09 11.01 22.59
C GLN A 51 2.66 10.65 21.21
N LEU A 52 1.83 10.58 20.17
CA LEU A 52 2.29 10.42 18.78
C LEU A 52 3.15 11.58 18.31
N TRP A 53 2.79 12.80 18.72
CA TRP A 53 3.58 13.99 18.40
C TRP A 53 4.95 13.98 19.11
N LEU A 54 4.98 13.59 20.40
CA LEU A 54 6.23 13.38 21.14
C LEU A 54 7.10 12.32 20.49
N ALA A 55 6.52 11.18 20.06
CA ALA A 55 7.24 10.15 19.33
C ALA A 55 7.81 10.66 18.00
N ARG A 56 7.04 11.45 17.25
CA ARG A 56 7.48 12.07 15.99
C ARG A 56 8.66 13.02 16.16
N THR A 57 8.72 13.72 17.31
CA THR A 57 9.79 14.67 17.65
C THR A 57 10.92 14.03 18.45
N GLU A 58 10.96 12.69 18.49
CA GLU A 58 12.00 11.91 19.21
C GLU A 58 12.07 12.22 20.71
N ASN A 59 10.98 12.67 21.32
CA ASN A 59 10.91 12.93 22.75
C ASN A 59 10.64 11.62 23.52
N PRO A 60 11.56 11.16 24.39
CA PRO A 60 11.45 9.88 25.10
C PRO A 60 10.29 9.82 26.11
N GLU A 61 9.70 10.94 26.50
CA GLU A 61 8.57 10.97 27.44
C GLU A 61 7.36 10.15 26.97
N CYS A 62 7.22 9.94 25.65
CA CYS A 62 6.16 9.11 25.10
C CYS A 62 6.33 7.60 25.41
N LEU A 63 7.54 7.14 25.78
CA LEU A 63 7.81 5.72 26.01
C LEU A 63 6.99 5.16 27.19
N ASP A 64 6.84 5.92 28.26
CA ASP A 64 6.05 5.48 29.43
C ASP A 64 4.57 5.28 29.07
N TYR A 65 4.06 6.11 28.16
CA TYR A 65 2.70 5.96 27.67
C TYR A 65 2.56 4.68 26.81
N PHE A 66 3.42 4.51 25.79
CA PHE A 66 3.30 3.39 24.88
C PHE A 66 3.63 2.05 25.54
N ASN A 67 4.54 2.02 26.51
CA ASN A 67 4.88 0.81 27.25
C ASN A 67 3.72 0.23 28.07
N ARG A 68 2.71 1.03 28.41
CA ARG A 68 1.49 0.52 29.09
C ARG A 68 0.69 -0.44 28.22
N PHE A 69 0.86 -0.37 26.89
CA PHE A 69 0.14 -1.20 25.92
C PHE A 69 0.97 -2.39 25.44
N VAL A 70 2.21 -2.55 25.94
CA VAL A 70 3.03 -3.71 25.65
C VAL A 70 2.45 -4.93 26.38
N SER A 71 2.23 -6.01 25.64
CA SER A 71 1.69 -7.27 26.16
C SER A 71 2.47 -8.45 25.56
N ASP A 72 2.75 -9.44 26.40
CA ASP A 72 3.32 -10.73 25.95
C ASP A 72 2.23 -11.65 25.33
N LYS A 73 0.96 -11.28 25.46
CA LYS A 73 -0.14 -12.01 24.83
C LYS A 73 -0.35 -11.47 23.44
N GLU A 74 -0.23 -12.35 22.47
CA GLU A 74 -0.60 -12.05 21.09
C GLU A 74 -2.12 -11.87 21.00
N ASP A 75 -2.55 -10.76 20.42
CA ASP A 75 -3.93 -10.52 20.07
C ASP A 75 -4.18 -11.11 18.67
N GLU A 76 -4.96 -12.19 18.60
CA GLU A 76 -5.27 -12.86 17.33
C GLU A 76 -5.98 -11.94 16.34
N GLU A 77 -6.67 -10.90 16.84
CA GLU A 77 -7.34 -9.89 16.01
C GLU A 77 -6.39 -8.77 15.55
N ALA A 78 -5.22 -8.64 16.15
CA ALA A 78 -4.26 -7.62 15.78
C ALA A 78 -3.63 -7.87 14.39
N ILE A 79 -3.32 -6.76 13.72
CA ILE A 79 -2.56 -6.77 12.47
C ILE A 79 -1.09 -6.53 12.79
N HIS A 80 -0.20 -7.39 12.29
CA HIS A 80 1.24 -7.24 12.46
C HIS A 80 1.77 -6.13 11.56
N LEU A 81 2.47 -5.16 12.17
CA LEU A 81 3.19 -4.13 11.42
C LEU A 81 4.65 -4.55 11.24
N CYS A 82 5.04 -4.87 10.01
CA CYS A 82 6.37 -5.40 9.67
C CYS A 82 7.25 -4.33 9.04
N GLY A 83 8.55 -4.39 9.32
CA GLY A 83 9.56 -3.52 8.71
C GLY A 83 9.89 -3.90 7.27
N THR A 84 9.64 -5.16 6.85
CA THR A 84 9.96 -5.68 5.52
C THR A 84 8.78 -6.42 4.90
N ASN A 85 8.70 -6.40 3.55
CA ASN A 85 7.69 -7.19 2.83
C ASN A 85 7.88 -8.70 3.06
N ALA A 86 9.13 -9.18 3.10
CA ALA A 86 9.42 -10.59 3.28
C ALA A 86 8.85 -11.14 4.60
N GLU A 87 8.89 -10.36 5.67
CA GLU A 87 8.31 -10.75 6.95
C GLU A 87 6.78 -10.71 6.92
N ALA A 88 6.19 -9.66 6.36
CA ALA A 88 4.74 -9.58 6.17
C ALA A 88 4.22 -10.74 5.31
N ASP A 89 4.92 -11.07 4.21
CA ASP A 89 4.56 -12.17 3.33
C ASP A 89 4.63 -13.54 4.05
N ARG A 90 5.66 -13.75 4.90
CA ARG A 90 5.79 -14.97 5.72
C ARG A 90 4.60 -15.13 6.67
N ILE A 91 4.28 -14.08 7.45
CA ILE A 91 3.16 -14.11 8.41
C ILE A 91 1.82 -14.31 7.68
N ASN A 92 1.60 -13.59 6.58
CA ASN A 92 0.40 -13.72 5.78
C ASN A 92 0.24 -15.12 5.18
N LYS A 93 1.36 -15.74 4.77
CA LYS A 93 1.35 -17.12 4.28
C LYS A 93 1.00 -18.12 5.40
N GLU A 94 1.64 -18.01 6.56
CA GLU A 94 1.36 -18.87 7.72
C GLU A 94 -0.10 -18.73 8.16
N TYR A 95 -0.62 -17.50 8.20
CA TYR A 95 -2.03 -17.23 8.49
C TYR A 95 -2.96 -17.88 7.46
N LEU A 96 -2.69 -17.69 6.14
CA LEU A 96 -3.50 -18.29 5.10
C LEU A 96 -3.46 -19.81 5.15
N ASP A 97 -2.30 -20.41 5.45
CA ASP A 97 -2.12 -21.86 5.59
C ASP A 97 -2.90 -22.42 6.81
N SER A 98 -3.06 -21.63 7.88
CA SER A 98 -3.81 -22.03 9.09
C SER A 98 -5.33 -22.03 8.88
N LEU A 99 -5.86 -21.28 7.92
CA LEU A 99 -7.28 -21.25 7.62
C LEU A 99 -7.74 -22.57 6.96
N PRO A 100 -9.00 -23.00 7.23
CA PRO A 100 -9.54 -24.22 6.62
C PRO A 100 -9.71 -24.08 5.10
N GLY A 101 -9.80 -25.21 4.42
CA GLY A 101 -10.08 -25.26 2.97
C GLY A 101 -8.84 -25.05 2.10
N ALA A 102 -9.03 -25.26 0.81
CA ALA A 102 -7.99 -25.02 -0.22
C ALA A 102 -8.03 -23.55 -0.68
N PRO A 103 -6.87 -22.94 -0.95
CA PRO A 103 -6.85 -21.57 -1.48
C PRO A 103 -7.35 -21.54 -2.92
N VAL A 104 -8.08 -20.49 -3.27
CA VAL A 104 -8.42 -20.15 -4.66
C VAL A 104 -7.31 -19.26 -5.21
N ALA A 105 -6.79 -19.63 -6.38
CA ALA A 105 -5.72 -18.88 -7.05
C ALA A 105 -6.31 -17.98 -8.15
N TYR A 106 -6.08 -16.68 -8.03
CA TYR A 106 -6.46 -15.68 -9.03
C TYR A 106 -5.24 -15.31 -9.84
N GLN A 107 -5.20 -15.76 -11.10
CA GLN A 107 -4.12 -15.48 -12.03
C GLN A 107 -4.34 -14.11 -12.69
N ALA A 108 -3.32 -13.25 -12.70
CA ALA A 108 -3.38 -11.97 -13.39
C ALA A 108 -3.48 -12.14 -14.92
N GLU A 109 -4.41 -11.43 -15.54
CA GLU A 109 -4.45 -11.33 -17.02
C GLU A 109 -3.59 -10.15 -17.47
N LYS A 110 -2.60 -10.43 -18.31
CA LYS A 110 -1.64 -9.45 -18.80
C LYS A 110 -1.77 -9.19 -20.28
N LYS A 111 -1.72 -7.91 -20.70
CA LYS A 111 -1.71 -7.49 -22.11
C LYS A 111 -0.63 -6.42 -22.31
N GLY A 112 0.20 -6.59 -23.36
CA GLY A 112 1.28 -5.65 -23.66
C GLY A 112 2.48 -5.75 -22.70
N ARG A 113 3.15 -4.63 -22.41
CA ARG A 113 4.33 -4.56 -21.55
C ARG A 113 3.92 -4.27 -20.12
N THR A 114 4.11 -5.22 -19.21
CA THR A 114 3.62 -5.17 -17.84
C THR A 114 4.72 -5.42 -16.78
N ALA A 115 5.98 -5.49 -17.17
CA ALA A 115 7.10 -5.92 -16.33
C ALA A 115 7.26 -5.17 -14.98
N ASN A 116 6.76 -3.94 -14.87
CA ASN A 116 6.88 -3.12 -13.67
C ASN A 116 5.50 -2.64 -13.18
N SER A 117 4.47 -3.47 -13.32
CA SER A 117 3.10 -3.11 -12.91
C SER A 117 2.95 -2.95 -11.40
N GLY A 118 3.80 -3.61 -10.60
CA GLY A 118 3.65 -3.71 -9.14
C GLY A 118 2.47 -4.56 -8.68
N VAL A 119 1.83 -5.28 -9.63
CA VAL A 119 0.67 -6.15 -9.37
C VAL A 119 1.15 -7.59 -9.32
N ASP A 120 0.69 -8.35 -8.33
CA ASP A 120 1.06 -9.75 -8.14
C ASP A 120 0.51 -10.62 -9.27
N ASP A 121 1.31 -11.54 -9.77
CA ASP A 121 0.92 -12.46 -10.85
C ASP A 121 -0.14 -13.45 -10.40
N ILE A 122 -0.07 -13.89 -9.14
CA ILE A 122 -1.01 -14.82 -8.52
C ILE A 122 -1.38 -14.27 -7.15
N VAL A 123 -2.67 -14.18 -6.88
CA VAL A 123 -3.23 -13.88 -5.56
C VAL A 123 -3.92 -15.14 -5.04
N LEU A 124 -3.50 -15.61 -3.86
CA LEU A 124 -4.08 -16.75 -3.18
C LEU A 124 -5.01 -16.26 -2.07
N LEU A 125 -6.26 -16.69 -2.09
CA LEU A 125 -7.27 -16.29 -1.11
C LEU A 125 -8.03 -17.51 -0.58
N LYS A 126 -8.54 -17.41 0.66
CA LYS A 126 -9.46 -18.38 1.26
C LYS A 126 -10.64 -17.66 1.91
N GLU A 127 -11.76 -18.32 2.01
CA GLU A 127 -12.90 -17.88 2.82
C GLU A 127 -12.47 -17.74 4.29
N GLY A 128 -12.97 -16.72 4.99
CA GLY A 128 -12.56 -16.34 6.34
C GLY A 128 -11.23 -15.60 6.42
N ALA A 129 -10.53 -15.38 5.29
CA ALA A 129 -9.29 -14.64 5.33
C ALA A 129 -9.55 -13.13 5.47
N ARG A 130 -8.81 -12.50 6.40
CA ARG A 130 -8.75 -11.05 6.49
C ARG A 130 -7.92 -10.48 5.34
N VAL A 131 -8.45 -9.47 4.68
CA VAL A 131 -7.84 -8.83 3.51
C VAL A 131 -7.90 -7.30 3.60
N TYR A 132 -7.09 -6.64 2.78
CA TYR A 132 -7.28 -5.22 2.50
C TYR A 132 -7.34 -4.94 1.00
N PHE A 133 -8.06 -3.89 0.64
CA PHE A 133 -8.17 -3.42 -0.74
C PHE A 133 -6.93 -2.64 -1.15
N THR A 134 -6.44 -2.88 -2.38
CA THR A 134 -5.24 -2.23 -2.91
C THR A 134 -5.54 -1.07 -3.86
N VAL A 135 -6.83 -0.77 -4.09
CA VAL A 135 -7.31 0.32 -4.94
C VAL A 135 -8.51 1.02 -4.30
N ASN A 136 -8.83 2.20 -4.81
CA ASN A 136 -10.08 2.89 -4.46
C ASN A 136 -11.20 2.44 -5.41
N ASP A 137 -12.43 2.29 -4.88
CA ASP A 137 -13.62 2.24 -5.70
C ASP A 137 -14.07 3.68 -6.04
N ASN A 138 -13.67 4.15 -7.22
CA ASN A 138 -13.99 5.49 -7.69
C ASN A 138 -15.38 5.60 -8.32
N VAL A 139 -16.13 4.49 -8.40
CA VAL A 139 -17.47 4.46 -9.02
C VAL A 139 -18.57 4.53 -7.97
N HIS A 140 -18.50 3.65 -6.98
CA HIS A 140 -19.55 3.51 -5.96
C HIS A 140 -19.10 3.97 -4.58
N ASN A 141 -17.79 4.24 -4.39
CA ASN A 141 -17.18 4.65 -3.12
C ASN A 141 -17.44 3.66 -1.96
N LEU A 142 -17.54 2.36 -2.27
CA LEU A 142 -17.80 1.32 -1.28
C LEU A 142 -16.56 1.01 -0.42
N TYR A 143 -15.36 1.23 -0.98
CA TYR A 143 -14.08 1.01 -0.29
C TYR A 143 -12.99 1.93 -0.82
N ALA A 144 -11.97 2.13 -0.02
CA ALA A 144 -10.75 2.83 -0.39
C ALA A 144 -9.54 1.89 -0.30
N ASN A 145 -8.43 2.28 -0.92
CA ASN A 145 -7.15 1.60 -0.73
C ASN A 145 -6.79 1.59 0.76
N GLY A 146 -6.49 0.39 1.29
CA GLY A 146 -6.25 0.16 2.72
C GLY A 146 -7.50 -0.14 3.55
N THR A 147 -8.71 -0.16 2.97
CA THR A 147 -9.91 -0.66 3.67
C THR A 147 -9.75 -2.15 3.96
N PHE A 148 -10.00 -2.56 5.20
CA PHE A 148 -9.99 -3.95 5.61
C PHE A 148 -11.35 -4.61 5.48
N GLY A 149 -11.34 -5.93 5.27
CA GLY A 149 -12.55 -6.76 5.26
C GLY A 149 -12.19 -8.22 5.45
N GLU A 150 -13.23 -9.06 5.51
CA GLU A 150 -13.11 -10.52 5.60
C GLU A 150 -13.74 -11.18 4.37
N ILE A 151 -13.09 -12.19 3.83
CA ILE A 151 -13.60 -12.93 2.67
C ILE A 151 -14.73 -13.85 3.09
N ILE A 152 -15.91 -13.66 2.49
CA ILE A 152 -17.07 -14.50 2.68
C ILE A 152 -17.12 -15.63 1.65
N THR A 153 -16.81 -15.33 0.37
CA THR A 153 -16.86 -16.32 -0.71
C THR A 153 -15.76 -16.07 -1.72
N CYS A 154 -15.10 -17.14 -2.15
CA CYS A 154 -14.13 -17.14 -3.25
C CYS A 154 -14.75 -17.83 -4.48
N ASP A 155 -15.25 -17.06 -5.45
CA ASP A 155 -15.66 -17.58 -6.77
C ASP A 155 -14.51 -17.42 -7.78
N SER A 156 -14.54 -18.17 -8.87
CA SER A 156 -13.53 -18.12 -9.92
C SER A 156 -13.42 -16.75 -10.63
N LYS A 157 -14.44 -15.89 -10.53
CA LYS A 157 -14.52 -14.60 -11.24
C LYS A 157 -14.59 -13.40 -10.31
N TYR A 158 -14.95 -13.59 -9.05
CA TYR A 158 -15.10 -12.51 -8.07
C TYR A 158 -14.82 -13.02 -6.66
N VAL A 159 -14.70 -12.10 -5.73
CA VAL A 159 -14.59 -12.38 -4.30
C VAL A 159 -15.63 -11.54 -3.57
N ASP A 160 -16.46 -12.16 -2.71
CA ASP A 160 -17.34 -11.43 -1.82
C ASP A 160 -16.63 -11.15 -0.50
N VAL A 161 -16.53 -9.88 -0.14
CA VAL A 161 -15.82 -9.38 1.05
C VAL A 161 -16.79 -8.64 1.95
N GLU A 162 -16.83 -8.98 3.23
CA GLU A 162 -17.55 -8.21 4.23
C GLU A 162 -16.71 -7.03 4.70
N VAL A 163 -17.30 -5.84 4.62
CA VAL A 163 -16.72 -4.57 5.09
C VAL A 163 -17.80 -3.84 5.90
N ASN A 164 -17.54 -3.59 7.18
CA ASN A 164 -18.51 -2.89 8.06
C ASN A 164 -19.93 -3.48 7.99
N SER A 165 -20.06 -4.82 8.08
CA SER A 165 -21.34 -5.57 7.99
C SER A 165 -22.06 -5.46 6.64
N SER A 166 -21.36 -5.04 5.59
CA SER A 166 -21.89 -5.01 4.23
C SER A 166 -21.05 -5.92 3.33
N ILE A 167 -21.70 -6.73 2.50
CA ILE A 167 -21.00 -7.60 1.55
C ILE A 167 -20.76 -6.86 0.25
N ILE A 168 -19.51 -6.77 -0.14
CA ILE A 168 -19.04 -6.12 -1.38
C ILE A 168 -18.53 -7.19 -2.33
N ARG A 169 -19.07 -7.23 -3.54
CA ARG A 169 -18.58 -8.09 -4.61
C ARG A 169 -17.43 -7.43 -5.34
N VAL A 170 -16.25 -8.06 -5.29
CA VAL A 170 -14.98 -7.56 -5.81
C VAL A 170 -14.62 -8.31 -7.07
N PHE A 171 -14.50 -7.59 -8.18
CA PHE A 171 -14.06 -8.11 -9.47
C PHE A 171 -12.59 -7.75 -9.75
N PRO A 172 -11.92 -8.43 -10.71
CA PRO A 172 -10.59 -8.02 -11.13
C PRO A 172 -10.55 -6.56 -11.57
N HIS A 173 -9.61 -5.81 -11.00
CA HIS A 173 -9.34 -4.42 -11.36
C HIS A 173 -8.29 -4.33 -12.46
N LYS A 174 -8.50 -3.40 -13.42
CA LYS A 174 -7.58 -3.17 -14.53
C LYS A 174 -6.56 -2.09 -14.17
N TYR A 175 -5.29 -2.49 -14.07
CA TYR A 175 -4.15 -1.59 -13.87
C TYR A 175 -3.50 -1.27 -15.21
N SER A 176 -3.34 0.02 -15.54
CA SER A 176 -2.67 0.44 -16.77
C SER A 176 -1.18 0.70 -16.52
N CYS A 177 -0.33 0.15 -17.38
CA CYS A 177 1.11 0.39 -17.40
C CYS A 177 1.44 1.46 -18.43
N TYR A 178 2.24 2.44 -18.04
CA TYR A 178 2.56 3.59 -18.88
C TYR A 178 4.06 3.69 -19.14
N SER A 179 4.41 4.20 -20.33
CA SER A 179 5.72 4.76 -20.61
C SER A 179 5.63 6.28 -20.76
N TYR A 180 6.69 6.94 -20.39
CA TYR A 180 6.82 8.39 -20.52
C TYR A 180 7.97 8.69 -21.48
N ASN A 181 7.72 9.52 -22.49
CA ASN A 181 8.72 9.98 -23.43
C ASN A 181 8.76 11.51 -23.40
N MET A 182 9.96 12.08 -23.55
CA MET A 182 10.15 13.52 -23.67
C MET A 182 10.62 13.84 -25.07
N THR A 183 9.89 14.70 -25.77
CA THR A 183 10.24 15.19 -27.10
C THR A 183 9.99 16.69 -27.15
N GLY A 184 11.04 17.46 -27.47
CA GLY A 184 10.95 18.92 -27.51
C GLY A 184 10.57 19.58 -26.17
N GLY A 185 10.95 18.96 -25.03
CA GLY A 185 10.59 19.47 -23.69
C GLY A 185 9.17 19.09 -23.23
N ILE A 186 8.38 18.39 -24.04
CA ILE A 186 7.04 17.94 -23.70
C ILE A 186 7.06 16.48 -23.29
N ILE A 187 6.53 16.18 -22.09
CA ILE A 187 6.39 14.81 -21.60
C ILE A 187 5.08 14.22 -22.13
N THR A 188 5.18 13.13 -22.87
CA THR A 188 4.03 12.35 -23.36
C THR A 188 3.89 11.06 -22.58
N LYS A 189 2.66 10.74 -22.15
CA LYS A 189 2.30 9.50 -21.46
C LYS A 189 1.60 8.57 -22.46
N LYS A 190 2.10 7.34 -22.60
CA LYS A 190 1.52 6.32 -23.47
C LYS A 190 1.25 5.05 -22.68
N GLU A 191 0.02 4.51 -22.76
CA GLU A 191 -0.28 3.17 -22.24
C GLU A 191 0.45 2.11 -23.09
N ILE A 192 1.22 1.25 -22.41
CA ILE A 192 2.04 0.20 -23.03
C ILE A 192 1.59 -1.21 -22.67
N GLY A 193 0.72 -1.33 -21.68
CA GLY A 193 0.16 -2.60 -21.26
C GLY A 193 -0.85 -2.44 -20.14
N THR A 194 -1.54 -3.54 -19.83
CA THR A 194 -2.52 -3.62 -18.74
C THR A 194 -2.39 -4.94 -17.99
N VAL A 195 -2.67 -4.89 -16.70
CA VAL A 195 -2.81 -6.08 -15.83
C VAL A 195 -4.20 -6.05 -15.22
N SER A 196 -4.92 -7.16 -15.27
CA SER A 196 -6.19 -7.33 -14.57
C SER A 196 -6.02 -8.34 -13.45
N GLN A 197 -6.29 -7.96 -12.19
CA GLN A 197 -6.11 -8.81 -11.02
C GLN A 197 -7.13 -8.44 -9.94
N ILE A 198 -7.49 -9.38 -9.07
CA ILE A 198 -8.26 -9.12 -7.85
C ILE A 198 -7.49 -8.13 -6.98
N PRO A 199 -8.09 -6.97 -6.62
CA PRO A 199 -7.40 -5.90 -5.91
C PRO A 199 -7.40 -6.11 -4.39
N LEU A 200 -7.07 -7.32 -3.94
CA LEU A 200 -7.06 -7.72 -2.53
C LEU A 200 -5.69 -8.29 -2.15
N LYS A 201 -5.27 -8.05 -0.91
CA LYS A 201 -4.12 -8.70 -0.28
C LYS A 201 -4.49 -9.21 1.10
N ILE A 202 -3.86 -10.30 1.52
CA ILE A 202 -4.00 -10.83 2.89
C ILE A 202 -3.53 -9.78 3.89
N ALA A 203 -4.23 -9.65 5.00
CA ALA A 203 -4.09 -8.56 5.96
C ALA A 203 -3.85 -9.03 7.40
N LYS A 204 -3.22 -10.17 7.64
CA LYS A 204 -2.71 -10.53 8.97
C LYS A 204 -1.45 -9.74 9.31
N ALA A 205 -0.65 -9.42 8.29
CA ALA A 205 0.51 -8.56 8.41
C ALA A 205 0.58 -7.55 7.26
N VAL A 206 1.05 -6.34 7.55
CA VAL A 206 1.28 -5.28 6.56
C VAL A 206 2.62 -4.63 6.80
N THR A 207 3.24 -4.11 5.73
CA THR A 207 4.50 -3.37 5.87
C THR A 207 4.23 -1.93 6.31
N ILE A 208 4.99 -1.48 7.30
CA ILE A 208 5.08 -0.06 7.61
C ILE A 208 5.68 0.62 6.40
N HIS A 209 4.94 1.50 5.67
CA HIS A 209 5.34 1.99 4.50
C HIS A 209 6.02 2.96 4.18
N LYS A 210 6.39 3.18 3.28
CA LYS A 210 7.40 3.68 2.43
C LYS A 210 7.35 5.07 1.93
#